data_36b1d99dbd208572583bcebf11c20e0e
#
_entry.id   36b1d99dbd208572583bcebf11c20e0e
#
_cell.length_a   1.000
_cell.length_b   1.000
_cell.length_c   1.000
_cell.angle_alpha   90.00
_cell.angle_beta   90.00
_cell.angle_gamma   90.00
#
_symmetry.space_group_name_H-M   'P 1'
#
loop_
_entity.id
_entity.type
_entity.pdbx_description
1 polymer ?
#
loop_
_entity_poly.entity_id
_entity_poly.type
_entity_poly.pdbx_seq_one_letter_code
_entity_poly.pdbx_strand_id
1 'polypeptide(L)'
;TAVLVVALAVIAAVSVLDAGHFSVQRASTLQDSVRAWGYAAGAEDWARTILERDAKNNQHDSLDEIWAEPQSLPTENGGISGEIIDALSRFNLNNLGLADNQDALPGFQARDGVPVTEYLRQVRIFESMIRQLADASELIPNPRELADSIRDWIDEDQFPTGNGREDGDYLGMEPPHRAANRPMSSVTELKSILQALYGDRDNLAGKIYALLLPQVTVLPVDGVTPLNINTVTAELLMSLDSTGNNTTLATFAEERLQQPVESQADITTRLQLAAQDADPVVISFKTNLFQLRLQAVDGDGRVALYSLLLRPGSGNVVTVTRSTDTE
;
A
#
# COMPACT_ATOMS: atom_id res chain seq x y z
N THR A 1 -27.86 -6.71 -64.18
CA THR A 1 -27.47 -7.96 -63.47
C THR A 1 -25.94 -8.05 -63.33
N ALA A 2 -25.12 -7.87 -64.37
CA ALA A 2 -23.67 -7.97 -64.31
C ALA A 2 -23.00 -6.97 -63.32
N VAL A 3 -23.45 -5.72 -63.30
CA VAL A 3 -22.96 -4.68 -62.35
C VAL A 3 -23.24 -5.05 -60.90
N LEU A 4 -24.37 -5.66 -60.62
CA LEU A 4 -24.77 -6.08 -59.26
C LEU A 4 -23.95 -7.27 -58.76
N VAL A 5 -23.59 -8.20 -59.64
CA VAL A 5 -22.67 -9.32 -59.31
C VAL A 5 -21.27 -8.81 -59.04
N VAL A 6 -20.78 -7.88 -59.85
CA VAL A 6 -19.47 -7.25 -59.63
C VAL A 6 -19.44 -6.46 -58.33
N ALA A 7 -20.48 -5.68 -58.01
CA ALA A 7 -20.59 -4.96 -56.76
C ALA A 7 -20.56 -5.90 -55.54
N LEU A 8 -21.32 -7.00 -55.57
CA LEU A 8 -21.32 -8.03 -54.52
C LEU A 8 -19.94 -8.69 -54.36
N ALA A 9 -19.28 -8.99 -55.49
CA ALA A 9 -17.90 -9.57 -55.46
C ALA A 9 -16.90 -8.62 -54.85
N VAL A 10 -16.98 -7.32 -55.14
CA VAL A 10 -16.11 -6.29 -54.53
C VAL A 10 -16.39 -6.16 -53.04
N ILE A 11 -17.67 -6.11 -52.62
CA ILE A 11 -18.00 -6.04 -51.19
C ILE A 11 -17.48 -7.28 -50.45
N ALA A 12 -17.64 -8.47 -51.02
CA ALA A 12 -17.13 -9.69 -50.42
C ALA A 12 -15.59 -9.69 -50.32
N ALA A 13 -14.90 -9.22 -51.35
CA ALA A 13 -13.45 -9.12 -51.37
C ALA A 13 -12.92 -8.11 -50.34
N VAL A 14 -13.54 -6.95 -50.20
CA VAL A 14 -13.24 -5.95 -49.17
C VAL A 14 -13.48 -6.51 -47.76
N SER A 15 -14.59 -7.19 -47.55
CA SER A 15 -14.90 -7.81 -46.24
C SER A 15 -13.87 -8.87 -45.81
N VAL A 16 -13.35 -9.66 -46.77
CA VAL A 16 -12.31 -10.66 -46.50
C VAL A 16 -10.95 -9.97 -46.19
N LEU A 17 -10.61 -8.90 -46.91
CA LEU A 17 -9.41 -8.12 -46.64
C LEU A 17 -9.45 -7.45 -45.27
N ASP A 18 -10.58 -6.83 -44.90
CA ASP A 18 -10.77 -6.21 -43.60
C ASP A 18 -10.67 -7.24 -42.47
N ALA A 19 -11.29 -8.41 -42.63
CA ALA A 19 -11.18 -9.49 -41.66
C ALA A 19 -9.75 -10.01 -41.52
N GLY A 20 -9.01 -10.06 -42.64
CA GLY A 20 -7.58 -10.40 -42.67
C GLY A 20 -6.73 -9.37 -41.90
N HIS A 21 -6.92 -8.09 -42.16
CA HIS A 21 -6.24 -7.01 -41.44
C HIS A 21 -6.52 -7.05 -39.95
N PHE A 22 -7.77 -7.21 -39.54
CA PHE A 22 -8.17 -7.37 -38.12
C PHE A 22 -7.47 -8.55 -37.45
N SER A 23 -7.39 -9.68 -38.14
CA SER A 23 -6.74 -10.88 -37.61
C SER A 23 -5.25 -10.69 -37.41
N VAL A 24 -4.57 -10.06 -38.35
CA VAL A 24 -3.12 -9.75 -38.29
C VAL A 24 -2.86 -8.74 -37.14
N GLN A 25 -3.64 -7.68 -37.07
CA GLN A 25 -3.52 -6.66 -36.01
C GLN A 25 -3.72 -7.25 -34.62
N ARG A 26 -4.76 -8.07 -34.46
CA ARG A 26 -5.02 -8.77 -33.19
C ARG A 26 -3.87 -9.72 -32.82
N ALA A 27 -3.32 -10.45 -33.79
CA ALA A 27 -2.19 -11.34 -33.56
C ALA A 27 -0.92 -10.56 -33.15
N SER A 28 -0.66 -9.40 -33.78
CA SER A 28 0.44 -8.49 -33.41
C SER A 28 0.27 -7.99 -31.96
N THR A 29 -0.89 -7.44 -31.61
CA THR A 29 -1.16 -6.92 -30.25
C THR A 29 -1.03 -8.01 -29.18
N LEU A 30 -1.48 -9.23 -29.47
CA LEU A 30 -1.29 -10.36 -28.56
C LEU A 30 0.20 -10.71 -28.38
N GLN A 31 0.97 -10.71 -29.47
CA GLN A 31 2.41 -10.97 -29.41
C GLN A 31 3.14 -9.86 -28.62
N ASP A 32 2.78 -8.60 -28.84
CA ASP A 32 3.33 -7.47 -28.10
C ASP A 32 3.00 -7.58 -26.60
N SER A 33 1.77 -7.96 -26.26
CA SER A 33 1.35 -8.18 -24.88
C SER A 33 2.13 -9.31 -24.20
N VAL A 34 2.38 -10.41 -24.91
CA VAL A 34 3.20 -11.53 -24.39
C VAL A 34 4.64 -11.09 -24.14
N ARG A 35 5.22 -10.29 -25.05
CA ARG A 35 6.57 -9.73 -24.86
C ARG A 35 6.61 -8.77 -23.67
N ALA A 36 5.65 -7.84 -23.58
CA ALA A 36 5.56 -6.92 -22.45
C ALA A 36 5.45 -7.68 -21.11
N TRP A 37 4.66 -8.76 -21.07
CA TRP A 37 4.59 -9.65 -19.90
C TRP A 37 5.94 -10.32 -19.58
N GLY A 38 6.65 -10.80 -20.60
CA GLY A 38 7.99 -11.37 -20.43
C GLY A 38 8.98 -10.36 -19.84
N TYR A 39 8.92 -9.11 -20.29
CA TYR A 39 9.73 -8.02 -19.74
C TYR A 39 9.37 -7.71 -18.28
N ALA A 40 8.07 -7.65 -17.95
CA ALA A 40 7.63 -7.41 -16.57
C ALA A 40 8.08 -8.54 -15.62
N ALA A 41 7.97 -9.81 -16.05
CA ALA A 41 8.43 -10.95 -15.28
C ALA A 41 9.96 -10.94 -15.08
N GLY A 42 10.72 -10.61 -16.13
CA GLY A 42 12.18 -10.46 -16.02
C GLY A 42 12.60 -9.31 -15.11
N ALA A 43 11.87 -8.19 -15.12
CA ALA A 43 12.12 -7.08 -14.22
C ALA A 43 11.79 -7.42 -12.75
N GLU A 44 10.77 -8.23 -12.49
CA GLU A 44 10.51 -8.74 -11.15
C GLU A 44 11.65 -9.64 -10.63
N ASP A 45 12.18 -10.54 -11.48
CA ASP A 45 13.34 -11.38 -11.13
C ASP A 45 14.59 -10.53 -10.84
N TRP A 46 14.76 -9.44 -11.58
CA TRP A 46 15.85 -8.51 -11.34
C TRP A 46 15.66 -7.73 -10.02
N ALA A 47 14.44 -7.26 -9.72
CA ALA A 47 14.13 -6.61 -8.45
C ALA A 47 14.42 -7.54 -7.26
N ARG A 48 14.03 -8.82 -7.33
CA ARG A 48 14.36 -9.82 -6.30
C ARG A 48 15.87 -9.95 -6.10
N THR A 49 16.64 -9.98 -7.20
CA THR A 49 18.10 -10.06 -7.14
C THR A 49 18.74 -8.84 -6.48
N ILE A 50 18.20 -7.63 -6.72
CA ILE A 50 18.65 -6.41 -6.05
C ILE A 50 18.44 -6.54 -4.55
N LEU A 51 17.22 -6.89 -4.11
CA LEU A 51 16.88 -7.04 -2.70
C LEU A 51 17.67 -8.15 -1.98
N GLU A 52 17.98 -9.25 -2.67
CA GLU A 52 18.85 -10.32 -2.14
C GLU A 52 20.30 -9.87 -1.97
N ARG A 53 20.79 -9.04 -2.87
CA ARG A 53 22.14 -8.49 -2.78
C ARG A 53 22.23 -7.46 -1.66
N ASP A 54 21.24 -6.63 -1.55
CA ASP A 54 21.11 -5.63 -0.51
C ASP A 54 21.15 -6.28 0.88
N ALA A 55 20.32 -7.26 1.14
CA ALA A 55 20.28 -8.01 2.40
C ALA A 55 21.63 -8.62 2.85
N LYS A 56 22.55 -8.86 1.89
CA LYS A 56 23.91 -9.39 2.19
C LYS A 56 24.88 -8.29 2.55
N ASN A 57 24.65 -7.08 2.07
CA ASN A 57 25.62 -5.98 2.18
C ASN A 57 25.21 -4.97 3.25
N ASN A 58 23.95 -4.97 3.67
CA ASN A 58 23.34 -3.96 4.49
C ASN A 58 22.60 -4.54 5.70
N GLN A 59 22.52 -3.78 6.78
CA GLN A 59 21.86 -4.17 8.02
C GLN A 59 20.62 -3.31 8.34
N HIS A 60 20.33 -2.33 7.52
CA HIS A 60 19.14 -1.46 7.59
C HIS A 60 18.51 -1.33 6.20
N ASP A 61 17.34 -0.73 6.11
CA ASP A 61 16.69 -0.39 4.85
C ASP A 61 16.30 1.08 4.87
N SER A 62 16.75 1.82 3.84
CA SER A 62 16.60 3.28 3.75
C SER A 62 16.45 3.76 2.30
N LEU A 63 16.01 5.01 2.13
CA LEU A 63 15.71 5.56 0.80
C LEU A 63 16.95 5.98 -0.01
N ASP A 64 18.16 5.96 0.57
CA ASP A 64 19.41 6.21 -0.12
C ASP A 64 20.03 4.95 -0.76
N GLU A 65 19.35 3.81 -0.66
CA GLU A 65 19.79 2.54 -1.24
C GLU A 65 19.36 2.36 -2.70
N ILE A 66 20.11 1.53 -3.43
CA ILE A 66 19.90 1.30 -4.87
C ILE A 66 18.50 0.78 -5.18
N TRP A 67 17.92 -0.03 -4.28
CA TRP A 67 16.58 -0.57 -4.50
C TRP A 67 15.50 0.52 -4.47
N ALA A 68 15.70 1.61 -3.72
CA ALA A 68 14.73 2.69 -3.58
C ALA A 68 14.70 3.64 -4.80
N GLU A 69 15.70 3.58 -5.68
CA GLU A 69 15.75 4.39 -6.89
C GLU A 69 14.80 3.83 -7.96
N PRO A 70 13.86 4.64 -8.50
CA PRO A 70 13.05 4.22 -9.64
C PRO A 70 13.92 3.88 -10.85
N GLN A 71 13.63 2.76 -11.49
CA GLN A 71 14.39 2.26 -12.63
C GLN A 71 13.60 2.39 -13.94
N SER A 72 14.30 2.72 -15.02
CA SER A 72 13.73 2.74 -16.37
C SER A 72 14.73 2.20 -17.37
N LEU A 73 14.29 1.24 -18.18
CA LEU A 73 15.10 0.58 -19.19
C LEU A 73 14.40 0.66 -20.55
N PRO A 74 15.00 1.27 -21.57
CA PRO A 74 14.44 1.23 -22.92
C PRO A 74 14.56 -0.17 -23.52
N THR A 75 13.56 -0.57 -24.30
CA THR A 75 13.57 -1.76 -25.15
C THR A 75 13.46 -1.35 -26.61
N GLU A 76 13.56 -2.32 -27.55
CA GLU A 76 13.52 -2.03 -28.99
C GLU A 76 12.24 -1.30 -29.44
N ASN A 77 11.07 -1.69 -28.85
CA ASN A 77 9.74 -1.16 -29.22
C ASN A 77 9.01 -0.48 -28.08
N GLY A 78 9.70 -0.10 -27.01
CA GLY A 78 9.06 0.51 -25.83
C GLY A 78 10.00 0.64 -24.66
N GLY A 79 9.61 0.17 -23.49
CA GLY A 79 10.43 0.24 -22.28
C GLY A 79 9.81 -0.45 -21.08
N ILE A 80 10.63 -0.58 -20.07
CA ILE A 80 10.23 -1.09 -18.75
C ILE A 80 10.53 0.01 -17.76
N SER A 81 9.59 0.33 -16.89
CA SER A 81 9.81 1.20 -15.74
C SER A 81 9.29 0.52 -14.48
N GLY A 82 9.94 0.77 -13.37
CA GLY A 82 9.51 0.20 -12.11
C GLY A 82 10.14 0.86 -10.91
N GLU A 83 9.48 0.66 -9.77
CA GLU A 83 9.94 1.10 -8.47
C GLU A 83 9.72 0.00 -7.44
N ILE A 84 10.63 -0.10 -6.50
CA ILE A 84 10.49 -0.92 -5.32
C ILE A 84 10.19 0.03 -4.16
N ILE A 85 9.14 -0.27 -3.40
CA ILE A 85 8.68 0.54 -2.28
C ILE A 85 8.75 -0.34 -1.03
N ASP A 86 9.30 0.19 0.05
CA ASP A 86 9.21 -0.45 1.36
C ASP A 86 7.74 -0.51 1.80
N ALA A 87 7.19 -1.71 1.96
CA ALA A 87 5.80 -1.88 2.39
C ALA A 87 5.58 -1.47 3.85
N LEU A 88 6.65 -1.44 4.67
CA LEU A 88 6.64 -0.95 6.05
C LEU A 88 6.84 0.57 6.16
N SER A 89 6.92 1.29 5.03
CA SER A 89 6.92 2.75 4.99
C SER A 89 5.53 3.36 5.23
N ARG A 90 4.49 2.54 5.29
CA ARG A 90 3.08 2.93 5.41
C ARG A 90 2.38 2.18 6.52
N PHE A 91 1.38 2.79 7.11
CA PHE A 91 0.58 2.16 8.17
C PHE A 91 -0.28 1.02 7.58
N ASN A 92 -0.12 -0.18 8.11
CA ASN A 92 -0.95 -1.31 7.70
C ASN A 92 -2.34 -1.21 8.35
N LEU A 93 -3.38 -1.04 7.55
CA LEU A 93 -4.77 -0.93 8.03
C LEU A 93 -5.22 -2.20 8.79
N ASN A 94 -4.68 -3.36 8.45
CA ASN A 94 -4.97 -4.60 9.16
C ASN A 94 -4.47 -4.61 10.62
N ASN A 95 -3.57 -3.71 11.02
CA ASN A 95 -3.20 -3.51 12.41
C ASN A 95 -4.38 -3.06 13.28
N LEU A 96 -5.43 -2.47 12.68
CA LEU A 96 -6.65 -2.06 13.40
C LEU A 96 -7.64 -3.22 13.64
N GLY A 97 -7.46 -4.36 12.97
CA GLY A 97 -8.27 -5.57 13.17
C GLY A 97 -7.83 -6.44 14.36
N LEU A 98 -6.90 -5.97 15.18
CA LEU A 98 -6.45 -6.72 16.37
C LEU A 98 -7.58 -6.82 17.40
N ALA A 99 -7.70 -7.99 18.03
CA ALA A 99 -8.66 -8.18 19.12
C ALA A 99 -8.30 -7.29 20.33
N ASP A 100 -9.29 -6.58 20.87
CA ASP A 100 -9.10 -5.68 22.01
C ASP A 100 -9.03 -6.41 23.36
N ASN A 101 -9.13 -7.74 23.34
CA ASN A 101 -9.01 -8.62 24.51
C ASN A 101 -7.55 -9.02 24.84
N GLN A 102 -6.58 -8.38 24.18
CA GLN A 102 -5.18 -8.62 24.46
C GLN A 102 -4.78 -8.05 25.82
N ASP A 103 -3.89 -8.75 26.50
CA ASP A 103 -3.35 -8.30 27.78
C ASP A 103 -2.73 -6.90 27.64
N ALA A 104 -2.93 -6.09 28.66
CA ALA A 104 -2.30 -4.78 28.74
C ALA A 104 -0.79 -4.88 28.58
N LEU A 105 -0.21 -4.01 27.77
CA LEU A 105 1.23 -3.97 27.57
C LEU A 105 1.94 -3.63 28.87
N PRO A 106 2.90 -4.43 29.34
CA PRO A 106 3.58 -4.20 30.61
C PRO A 106 4.25 -2.83 30.66
N GLY A 107 3.92 -2.04 31.68
CA GLY A 107 4.53 -0.72 31.88
C GLY A 107 3.91 0.41 31.05
N PHE A 108 2.87 0.14 30.26
CA PHE A 108 2.19 1.15 29.44
C PHE A 108 0.86 1.56 30.05
N GLN A 109 0.70 2.86 30.28
CA GLN A 109 -0.57 3.45 30.71
C GLN A 109 -0.84 4.71 29.88
N ALA A 110 -2.09 4.89 29.48
CA ALA A 110 -2.57 6.14 28.93
C ALA A 110 -2.50 7.25 30.01
N ARG A 111 -2.61 8.52 29.59
CA ARG A 111 -2.59 9.68 30.52
C ARG A 111 -3.66 9.61 31.63
N ASP A 112 -4.74 8.92 31.38
CA ASP A 112 -5.85 8.66 32.32
C ASP A 112 -5.63 7.43 33.22
N GLY A 113 -4.48 6.75 33.09
CA GLY A 113 -4.14 5.56 33.87
C GLY A 113 -4.77 4.27 33.33
N VAL A 114 -5.44 4.30 32.19
CA VAL A 114 -5.99 3.11 31.53
C VAL A 114 -4.85 2.26 30.95
N PRO A 115 -4.85 0.93 31.19
CA PRO A 115 -3.90 0.04 30.52
C PRO A 115 -4.00 0.14 29.01
N VAL A 116 -2.85 0.23 28.32
CA VAL A 116 -2.80 0.31 26.86
C VAL A 116 -2.60 -1.10 26.30
N THR A 117 -3.53 -1.56 25.50
CA THR A 117 -3.39 -2.79 24.69
C THR A 117 -2.67 -2.48 23.37
N GLU A 118 -2.19 -3.51 22.66
CA GLU A 118 -1.61 -3.32 21.34
C GLU A 118 -2.59 -2.67 20.37
N TYR A 119 -3.85 -3.10 20.39
CA TYR A 119 -4.91 -2.48 19.60
C TYR A 119 -5.02 -0.96 19.87
N LEU A 120 -5.13 -0.54 21.13
CA LEU A 120 -5.22 0.87 21.50
C LEU A 120 -3.97 1.67 21.09
N ARG A 121 -2.79 1.03 21.07
CA ARG A 121 -1.56 1.64 20.58
C ARG A 121 -1.65 1.89 19.07
N GLN A 122 -2.10 0.92 18.28
CA GLN A 122 -2.27 1.07 16.84
C GLN A 122 -3.33 2.11 16.49
N VAL A 123 -4.46 2.12 17.19
CA VAL A 123 -5.49 3.15 17.04
C VAL A 123 -4.92 4.54 17.31
N ARG A 124 -4.12 4.72 18.36
CA ARG A 124 -3.52 6.01 18.69
C ARG A 124 -2.55 6.50 17.61
N ILE A 125 -1.71 5.62 17.05
CA ILE A 125 -0.82 5.96 15.94
C ILE A 125 -1.64 6.40 14.72
N PHE A 126 -2.67 5.63 14.37
CA PHE A 126 -3.56 5.96 13.27
C PHE A 126 -4.28 7.30 13.47
N GLU A 127 -4.89 7.53 14.64
CA GLU A 127 -5.53 8.80 14.98
C GLU A 127 -4.56 9.99 14.94
N SER A 128 -3.31 9.80 15.40
CA SER A 128 -2.29 10.83 15.35
C SER A 128 -1.90 11.15 13.91
N MET A 129 -1.73 10.12 13.06
CA MET A 129 -1.49 10.29 11.61
C MET A 129 -2.61 11.10 10.95
N ILE A 130 -3.88 10.75 11.20
CA ILE A 130 -5.02 11.49 10.65
C ILE A 130 -5.01 12.96 11.08
N ARG A 131 -4.68 13.25 12.35
CA ARG A 131 -4.57 14.62 12.84
C ARG A 131 -3.46 15.41 12.12
N GLN A 132 -2.29 14.81 11.93
CA GLN A 132 -1.19 15.46 11.18
C GLN A 132 -1.60 15.79 9.73
N LEU A 133 -2.31 14.87 9.08
CA LEU A 133 -2.81 15.06 7.72
C LEU A 133 -3.93 16.12 7.66
N ALA A 134 -4.81 16.14 8.66
CA ALA A 134 -5.91 17.12 8.75
C ALA A 134 -5.38 18.54 8.90
N ASP A 135 -4.39 18.76 9.74
CA ASP A 135 -3.76 20.07 9.95
C ASP A 135 -3.12 20.60 8.65
N ALA A 136 -2.61 19.70 7.80
CA ALA A 136 -2.00 20.08 6.53
C ALA A 136 -3.01 20.34 5.39
N SER A 137 -4.23 19.77 5.45
CA SER A 137 -5.15 19.70 4.31
C SER A 137 -6.49 20.42 4.51
N GLU A 138 -6.79 20.91 5.71
CA GLU A 138 -8.12 21.41 6.12
C GLU A 138 -9.26 20.35 5.99
N LEU A 139 -8.94 19.12 5.67
CA LEU A 139 -9.86 17.99 5.67
C LEU A 139 -9.79 17.32 7.05
N ILE A 140 -10.88 17.31 7.78
CA ILE A 140 -10.92 16.75 9.14
C ILE A 140 -11.86 15.55 9.18
N PRO A 141 -11.40 14.34 8.81
CA PRO A 141 -12.13 13.14 9.14
C PRO A 141 -12.11 12.95 10.67
N ASN A 142 -13.19 12.39 11.25
CA ASN A 142 -13.16 11.98 12.63
C ASN A 142 -12.21 10.77 12.78
N PRO A 143 -11.02 10.91 13.39
CA PRO A 143 -10.02 9.85 13.36
C PRO A 143 -10.49 8.58 14.07
N ARG A 144 -11.23 8.74 15.18
CA ARG A 144 -11.72 7.61 15.97
C ARG A 144 -12.83 6.85 15.24
N GLU A 145 -13.79 7.56 14.69
CA GLU A 145 -14.89 6.96 13.91
C GLU A 145 -14.36 6.19 12.68
N LEU A 146 -13.31 6.72 12.03
CA LEU A 146 -12.67 6.04 10.92
C LEU A 146 -11.93 4.77 11.39
N ALA A 147 -11.19 4.83 12.50
CA ALA A 147 -10.51 3.66 13.06
C ALA A 147 -11.51 2.56 13.48
N ASP A 148 -12.59 2.94 14.16
CA ASP A 148 -13.66 2.03 14.57
C ASP A 148 -14.32 1.37 13.34
N SER A 149 -14.61 2.14 12.29
CA SER A 149 -15.20 1.62 11.04
C SER A 149 -14.26 0.70 10.25
N ILE A 150 -12.95 0.94 10.29
CA ILE A 150 -11.96 0.04 9.69
C ILE A 150 -11.89 -1.26 10.48
N ARG A 151 -11.97 -1.20 11.79
CA ARG A 151 -12.02 -2.41 12.63
C ARG A 151 -13.24 -3.26 12.31
N ASP A 152 -14.44 -2.66 12.35
CA ASP A 152 -15.71 -3.37 12.07
C ASP A 152 -15.74 -3.94 10.63
N TRP A 153 -15.02 -3.31 9.69
CA TRP A 153 -14.85 -3.88 8.35
C TRP A 153 -14.03 -5.17 8.35
N ILE A 154 -13.09 -5.31 9.31
CA ILE A 154 -12.10 -6.39 9.34
C ILE A 154 -12.52 -7.53 10.27
N ASP A 155 -13.10 -7.23 11.43
CA ASP A 155 -13.41 -8.24 12.44
C ASP A 155 -14.58 -9.16 12.01
N GLU A 156 -14.70 -10.30 12.68
CA GLU A 156 -15.63 -11.36 12.26
C GLU A 156 -17.06 -11.18 12.83
N ASP A 157 -17.22 -10.28 13.79
CA ASP A 157 -18.52 -10.10 14.42
C ASP A 157 -19.38 -9.05 13.67
N GLN A 158 -20.55 -8.70 14.21
CA GLN A 158 -21.48 -7.73 13.62
C GLN A 158 -21.94 -6.69 14.64
N PHE A 159 -21.12 -6.46 15.66
CA PHE A 159 -21.40 -5.50 16.71
C PHE A 159 -20.53 -4.26 16.55
N PRO A 160 -21.09 -3.09 16.23
CA PRO A 160 -20.30 -1.89 15.99
C PRO A 160 -19.37 -1.56 17.15
N THR A 161 -18.09 -1.39 16.87
CA THR A 161 -17.12 -0.86 17.81
C THR A 161 -17.28 0.66 17.90
N GLY A 162 -17.61 1.18 19.07
CA GLY A 162 -17.74 2.62 19.28
C GLY A 162 -18.73 3.29 18.31
N ASN A 163 -18.20 4.08 17.36
CA ASN A 163 -18.99 4.73 16.31
C ASN A 163 -18.73 4.13 14.92
N GLY A 164 -18.32 2.87 14.86
CA GLY A 164 -18.02 2.17 13.62
C GLY A 164 -19.24 1.85 12.76
N ARG A 165 -19.02 1.11 11.69
CA ARG A 165 -20.03 0.78 10.68
C ARG A 165 -20.05 -0.73 10.41
N GLU A 166 -21.25 -1.29 10.42
CA GLU A 166 -21.51 -2.69 10.18
C GLU A 166 -22.40 -2.94 8.96
N ASP A 167 -22.72 -4.20 8.68
CA ASP A 167 -23.57 -4.66 7.56
C ASP A 167 -24.80 -3.78 7.34
N GLY A 168 -25.43 -3.31 8.39
CA GLY A 168 -26.65 -2.48 8.31
C GLY A 168 -26.42 -1.16 7.57
N ASP A 169 -25.24 -0.55 7.75
CA ASP A 169 -24.86 0.70 7.09
C ASP A 169 -24.54 0.46 5.62
N TYR A 170 -23.78 -0.59 5.30
CA TYR A 170 -23.36 -0.93 3.94
C TYR A 170 -24.50 -1.47 3.08
N LEU A 171 -25.48 -2.17 3.65
CA LEU A 171 -26.67 -2.64 2.93
C LEU A 171 -27.60 -1.50 2.50
N GLY A 172 -27.50 -0.34 3.16
CA GLY A 172 -28.22 0.88 2.78
C GLY A 172 -27.58 1.68 1.64
N MET A 173 -26.41 1.29 1.16
CA MET A 173 -25.66 1.97 0.09
C MET A 173 -26.09 1.52 -1.31
N GLU A 174 -25.60 2.23 -2.33
CA GLU A 174 -25.81 1.85 -3.75
C GLU A 174 -24.46 1.74 -4.47
N PRO A 175 -24.06 0.55 -4.96
CA PRO A 175 -24.73 -0.74 -4.77
C PRO A 175 -24.68 -1.25 -3.32
N PRO A 176 -25.70 -1.97 -2.84
CA PRO A 176 -25.69 -2.55 -1.51
C PRO A 176 -24.61 -3.65 -1.41
N HIS A 177 -23.89 -3.68 -0.32
CA HIS A 177 -22.88 -4.70 -0.03
C HIS A 177 -22.81 -4.94 1.49
N ARG A 178 -21.93 -5.81 1.95
CA ARG A 178 -21.70 -6.10 3.35
C ARG A 178 -20.28 -5.70 3.74
N ALA A 179 -20.01 -5.56 5.04
CA ALA A 179 -18.67 -5.52 5.56
C ALA A 179 -17.89 -6.77 5.12
N ALA A 180 -16.57 -6.67 5.01
CA ALA A 180 -15.76 -7.80 4.56
C ALA A 180 -15.65 -8.90 5.62
N ASN A 181 -15.72 -8.54 6.90
CA ASN A 181 -15.55 -9.38 8.09
C ASN A 181 -14.33 -10.31 7.97
N ARG A 182 -13.24 -9.75 7.47
CA ARG A 182 -11.94 -10.39 7.29
C ARG A 182 -10.86 -9.33 7.07
N PRO A 183 -9.58 -9.65 7.28
CA PRO A 183 -8.50 -8.74 6.93
C PRO A 183 -8.63 -8.20 5.51
N MET A 184 -8.40 -6.90 5.35
CA MET A 184 -8.41 -6.25 4.04
C MET A 184 -7.40 -6.91 3.11
N SER A 185 -7.74 -7.04 1.85
CA SER A 185 -6.87 -7.52 0.77
C SER A 185 -6.37 -6.41 -0.16
N SER A 186 -7.02 -5.25 -0.12
CA SER A 186 -6.65 -4.08 -0.92
C SER A 186 -7.00 -2.77 -0.19
N VAL A 187 -6.14 -1.76 -0.32
CA VAL A 187 -6.42 -0.40 0.18
C VAL A 187 -7.70 0.19 -0.45
N THR A 188 -8.10 -0.32 -1.62
CA THR A 188 -9.33 0.14 -2.29
C THR A 188 -10.60 -0.15 -1.49
N GLU A 189 -10.59 -1.13 -0.57
CA GLU A 189 -11.71 -1.43 0.33
C GLU A 189 -12.03 -0.24 1.25
N LEU A 190 -11.05 0.60 1.57
CA LEU A 190 -11.23 1.84 2.31
C LEU A 190 -12.24 2.79 1.65
N LYS A 191 -12.43 2.71 0.32
CA LYS A 191 -13.42 3.54 -0.39
C LYS A 191 -14.84 3.25 0.09
N SER A 192 -15.18 1.98 0.33
CA SER A 192 -16.50 1.60 0.84
C SER A 192 -16.73 2.17 2.24
N ILE A 193 -15.74 2.10 3.11
CA ILE A 193 -15.81 2.65 4.47
C ILE A 193 -16.00 4.16 4.43
N LEU A 194 -15.18 4.86 3.64
CA LEU A 194 -15.26 6.32 3.50
C LEU A 194 -16.58 6.77 2.88
N GLN A 195 -17.10 5.99 1.93
CA GLN A 195 -18.41 6.26 1.34
C GLN A 195 -19.54 6.10 2.36
N ALA A 196 -19.49 5.08 3.22
CA ALA A 196 -20.45 4.90 4.30
C ALA A 196 -20.40 6.02 5.34
N LEU A 197 -19.20 6.52 5.65
CA LEU A 197 -19.01 7.59 6.62
C LEU A 197 -19.42 8.97 6.10
N TYR A 198 -19.03 9.30 4.87
CA TYR A 198 -19.11 10.69 4.36
C TYR A 198 -20.08 10.87 3.18
N GLY A 199 -20.48 9.77 2.52
CA GLY A 199 -21.35 9.82 1.33
C GLY A 199 -20.72 10.58 0.16
N ASP A 200 -21.59 11.08 -0.74
CA ASP A 200 -21.17 11.79 -1.96
C ASP A 200 -20.96 13.32 -1.76
N ARG A 201 -20.99 13.79 -0.51
CA ARG A 201 -20.86 15.23 -0.23
C ARG A 201 -19.56 15.78 -0.80
N ASP A 202 -19.66 16.63 -1.83
CA ASP A 202 -18.53 17.32 -2.48
C ASP A 202 -17.33 16.42 -2.80
N ASN A 203 -17.59 15.12 -3.06
CA ASN A 203 -16.56 14.08 -3.22
C ASN A 203 -15.61 13.98 -2.01
N LEU A 204 -16.13 14.17 -0.80
CA LEU A 204 -15.32 14.19 0.42
C LEU A 204 -14.64 12.83 0.65
N ALA A 205 -15.37 11.73 0.47
CA ALA A 205 -14.80 10.37 0.57
C ALA A 205 -13.60 10.18 -0.38
N GLY A 206 -13.71 10.62 -1.63
CA GLY A 206 -12.61 10.56 -2.61
C GLY A 206 -11.41 11.43 -2.23
N LYS A 207 -11.64 12.62 -1.69
CA LYS A 207 -10.57 13.51 -1.22
C LYS A 207 -9.81 12.90 -0.02
N ILE A 208 -10.55 12.34 0.95
CA ILE A 208 -9.95 11.69 2.12
C ILE A 208 -9.18 10.43 1.67
N TYR A 209 -9.75 9.64 0.76
CA TYR A 209 -9.04 8.49 0.20
C TYR A 209 -7.71 8.89 -0.45
N ALA A 210 -7.71 9.93 -1.28
CA ALA A 210 -6.49 10.43 -1.92
C ALA A 210 -5.45 10.93 -0.91
N LEU A 211 -5.90 11.55 0.20
CA LEU A 211 -5.04 12.00 1.28
C LEU A 211 -4.40 10.83 2.05
N LEU A 212 -5.16 9.76 2.28
CA LEU A 212 -4.71 8.60 3.04
C LEU A 212 -3.83 7.64 2.21
N LEU A 213 -4.09 7.52 0.92
CA LEU A 213 -3.44 6.54 0.04
C LEU A 213 -1.91 6.50 0.13
N PRO A 214 -1.18 7.63 0.23
CA PRO A 214 0.28 7.61 0.40
C PRO A 214 0.73 7.09 1.77
N GLN A 215 -0.13 7.10 2.77
CA GLN A 215 0.20 6.85 4.17
C GLN A 215 -0.15 5.43 4.63
N VAL A 216 -1.02 4.74 3.90
CA VAL A 216 -1.57 3.46 4.32
C VAL A 216 -1.26 2.35 3.34
N THR A 217 -1.23 1.15 3.85
CA THR A 217 -1.07 -0.09 3.08
C THR A 217 -1.96 -1.18 3.66
N VAL A 218 -2.07 -2.29 2.94
CA VAL A 218 -2.72 -3.51 3.39
C VAL A 218 -1.76 -4.67 3.15
N LEU A 219 -1.36 -5.33 4.23
CA LEU A 219 -0.39 -6.42 4.19
C LEU A 219 -1.02 -7.70 4.74
N PRO A 220 -0.86 -8.84 4.06
CA PRO A 220 -1.39 -10.13 4.49
C PRO A 220 -0.45 -10.78 5.53
N VAL A 221 -0.33 -10.14 6.69
CA VAL A 221 0.57 -10.57 7.78
C VAL A 221 -0.24 -10.71 9.05
N ASP A 222 -0.05 -11.82 9.75
CA ASP A 222 -0.65 -12.02 11.06
C ASP A 222 0.03 -11.13 12.11
N GLY A 223 -0.77 -10.41 12.88
CA GLY A 223 -0.29 -9.51 13.93
C GLY A 223 0.12 -8.12 13.42
N VAL A 224 0.86 -7.39 14.26
CA VAL A 224 1.30 -6.02 13.96
C VAL A 224 2.47 -6.01 13.00
N THR A 225 2.39 -5.15 12.00
CA THR A 225 3.55 -4.81 11.16
C THR A 225 4.18 -3.53 11.68
N PRO A 226 5.48 -3.52 12.01
CA PRO A 226 6.18 -2.31 12.42
C PRO A 226 6.32 -1.32 11.26
N LEU A 227 6.62 -0.07 11.59
CA LEU A 227 6.95 0.97 10.63
C LEU A 227 8.48 1.13 10.51
N ASN A 228 9.00 1.14 9.28
CA ASN A 228 10.42 1.42 9.06
C ASN A 228 10.66 2.93 9.11
N ILE A 229 11.30 3.40 10.17
CA ILE A 229 11.53 4.84 10.42
C ILE A 229 12.42 5.52 9.40
N ASN A 230 13.25 4.76 8.66
CA ASN A 230 14.08 5.31 7.60
C ASN A 230 13.29 5.63 6.33
N THR A 231 12.12 5.02 6.15
CA THR A 231 11.35 5.10 4.90
C THR A 231 9.95 5.69 5.05
N VAL A 232 9.37 5.71 6.26
CA VAL A 232 8.03 6.30 6.52
C VAL A 232 7.96 7.76 6.09
N THR A 233 6.76 8.25 5.80
CA THR A 233 6.54 9.69 5.55
C THR A 233 6.81 10.52 6.81
N ALA A 234 7.02 11.82 6.65
CA ALA A 234 7.25 12.71 7.79
C ALA A 234 6.03 12.75 8.73
N GLU A 235 4.82 12.77 8.16
CA GLU A 235 3.56 12.78 8.89
C GLU A 235 3.39 11.51 9.73
N LEU A 236 3.68 10.36 9.14
CA LEU A 236 3.61 9.08 9.84
C LEU A 236 4.70 8.96 10.91
N LEU A 237 5.90 9.45 10.64
CA LEU A 237 6.97 9.52 11.63
C LEU A 237 6.56 10.35 12.85
N MET A 238 6.00 11.53 12.63
CA MET A 238 5.51 12.41 13.71
C MET A 238 4.37 11.78 14.51
N SER A 239 3.60 10.88 13.92
CA SER A 239 2.50 10.18 14.59
C SER A 239 2.97 9.15 15.63
N LEU A 240 4.23 8.74 15.58
CA LEU A 240 4.83 7.80 16.53
C LEU A 240 5.07 8.39 17.91
N ASP A 241 5.21 9.71 18.03
CA ASP A 241 5.38 10.38 19.32
C ASP A 241 4.05 10.47 20.10
N SER A 242 3.91 9.64 21.12
CA SER A 242 2.73 9.66 22.00
C SER A 242 2.64 10.92 22.88
N THR A 243 3.72 11.67 23.03
CA THR A 243 3.77 12.90 23.82
C THR A 243 3.35 14.13 23.04
N GLY A 244 3.52 14.11 21.72
CA GLY A 244 3.20 15.20 20.79
C GLY A 244 4.13 16.41 20.89
N ASN A 245 5.30 16.27 21.50
CA ASN A 245 6.25 17.37 21.76
C ASN A 245 7.68 17.09 21.29
N ASN A 246 7.90 16.00 20.56
CA ASN A 246 9.25 15.59 20.15
C ASN A 246 9.72 16.36 18.90
N THR A 247 10.41 17.46 19.08
CA THR A 247 11.00 18.24 17.98
C THR A 247 12.14 17.53 17.28
N THR A 248 12.74 16.51 17.91
CA THR A 248 13.84 15.72 17.34
C THR A 248 13.40 14.90 16.15
N LEU A 249 12.13 14.45 16.12
CA LEU A 249 11.58 13.70 14.99
C LEU A 249 11.54 14.53 13.70
N ALA A 250 11.20 15.81 13.79
CA ALA A 250 11.20 16.70 12.62
C ALA A 250 12.62 16.85 12.04
N THR A 251 13.62 17.07 12.89
CA THR A 251 15.03 17.12 12.49
C THR A 251 15.49 15.79 11.89
N PHE A 252 15.13 14.68 12.54
CA PHE A 252 15.46 13.35 12.04
C PHE A 252 14.83 13.08 10.65
N ALA A 253 13.59 13.52 10.41
CA ALA A 253 12.94 13.35 9.11
C ALA A 253 13.72 13.99 7.95
N GLU A 254 14.46 15.08 8.22
CA GLU A 254 15.32 15.74 7.24
C GLU A 254 16.69 15.05 7.10
N GLU A 255 17.26 14.60 8.20
CA GLU A 255 18.63 14.05 8.25
C GLU A 255 18.73 12.58 7.84
N ARG A 256 17.65 11.79 7.96
CA ARG A 256 17.66 10.31 7.78
C ARG A 256 18.10 9.84 6.38
N LEU A 257 17.94 10.67 5.35
CA LEU A 257 18.43 10.36 4.00
C LEU A 257 19.96 10.36 3.90
N GLN A 258 20.64 11.05 4.80
CA GLN A 258 22.10 11.11 4.86
C GLN A 258 22.68 10.29 6.01
N GLN A 259 21.87 10.10 7.05
CA GLN A 259 22.23 9.37 8.25
C GLN A 259 21.07 8.48 8.69
N PRO A 260 20.81 7.35 8.00
CA PRO A 260 19.76 6.42 8.40
C PRO A 260 20.05 5.82 9.78
N VAL A 261 19.03 5.27 10.40
CA VAL A 261 19.16 4.48 11.62
C VAL A 261 19.59 3.08 11.25
N GLU A 262 20.65 2.58 11.88
CA GLU A 262 21.22 1.27 11.59
C GLU A 262 20.99 0.25 12.72
N SER A 263 20.53 0.71 13.88
CA SER A 263 20.35 -0.16 15.05
C SER A 263 19.22 0.31 15.97
N GLN A 264 18.71 -0.62 16.80
CA GLN A 264 17.74 -0.29 17.84
C GLN A 264 18.28 0.72 18.87
N ALA A 265 19.60 0.72 19.11
CA ALA A 265 20.24 1.69 19.99
C ALA A 265 20.18 3.11 19.40
N ASP A 266 20.32 3.24 18.08
CA ASP A 266 20.18 4.52 17.39
C ASP A 266 18.77 5.08 17.49
N ILE A 267 17.74 4.22 17.38
CA ILE A 267 16.34 4.63 17.59
C ILE A 267 16.20 5.29 18.95
N THR A 268 16.69 4.65 20.01
CA THR A 268 16.55 5.15 21.37
C THR A 268 17.33 6.44 21.60
N THR A 269 18.55 6.54 21.04
CA THR A 269 19.44 7.68 21.31
C THR A 269 19.15 8.89 20.45
N ARG A 270 18.81 8.70 19.17
CA ARG A 270 18.64 9.80 18.21
C ARG A 270 17.22 10.35 18.17
N LEU A 271 16.20 9.49 18.31
CA LEU A 271 14.80 9.91 18.18
C LEU A 271 14.21 10.41 19.50
N GLN A 272 14.80 10.09 20.64
CA GLN A 272 14.32 10.48 21.98
C GLN A 272 12.84 10.14 22.22
N LEU A 273 12.39 9.07 21.60
CA LEU A 273 11.03 8.55 21.79
C LEU A 273 10.88 7.96 23.19
N ALA A 274 9.67 8.02 23.73
CA ALA A 274 9.33 7.26 24.92
C ALA A 274 9.55 5.75 24.68
N ALA A 275 9.89 5.00 25.72
CA ALA A 275 10.21 3.57 25.58
C ALA A 275 9.11 2.77 24.88
N GLN A 276 7.84 3.14 25.11
CA GLN A 276 6.69 2.52 24.45
C GLN A 276 6.62 2.80 22.95
N ASP A 277 7.06 3.99 22.54
CA ASP A 277 7.01 4.43 21.14
C ASP A 277 8.23 3.90 20.37
N ALA A 278 9.33 3.59 21.08
CA ALA A 278 10.54 2.97 20.54
C ALA A 278 10.51 1.43 20.51
N ASP A 279 9.36 0.80 20.77
CA ASP A 279 9.19 -0.65 20.81
C ASP A 279 9.41 -1.28 19.41
N PRO A 280 10.23 -2.34 19.29
CA PRO A 280 10.44 -3.03 18.01
C PRO A 280 9.18 -3.63 17.36
N VAL A 281 8.10 -3.80 18.11
CA VAL A 281 6.79 -4.20 17.56
C VAL A 281 6.15 -3.06 16.75
N VAL A 282 6.47 -1.80 17.09
CA VAL A 282 5.90 -0.61 16.43
C VAL A 282 6.81 -0.05 15.38
N ILE A 283 8.12 -0.01 15.66
CA ILE A 283 9.11 0.61 14.77
C ILE A 283 10.27 -0.33 14.46
N SER A 284 10.75 -0.23 13.24
CA SER A 284 11.89 -0.97 12.73
C SER A 284 12.83 -0.02 11.99
N PHE A 285 14.04 -0.46 11.75
CA PHE A 285 14.99 0.14 10.82
C PHE A 285 15.28 -0.79 9.62
N LYS A 286 14.49 -1.87 9.54
CA LYS A 286 14.56 -2.88 8.48
C LYS A 286 13.17 -3.19 7.97
N THR A 287 13.10 -3.63 6.72
CA THR A 287 11.89 -4.20 6.15
C THR A 287 12.14 -5.61 5.60
N ASN A 288 11.12 -6.44 5.65
CA ASN A 288 11.11 -7.74 5.00
C ASN A 288 10.04 -7.82 3.90
N LEU A 289 9.25 -6.77 3.71
CA LEU A 289 8.16 -6.71 2.73
C LEU A 289 8.36 -5.51 1.81
N PHE A 290 8.35 -5.76 0.51
CA PHE A 290 8.50 -4.73 -0.51
C PHE A 290 7.35 -4.81 -1.51
N GLN A 291 6.81 -3.67 -1.89
CA GLN A 291 5.90 -3.54 -3.02
C GLN A 291 6.70 -3.22 -4.26
N LEU A 292 6.51 -3.99 -5.31
CA LEU A 292 7.09 -3.75 -6.62
C LEU A 292 5.99 -3.28 -7.56
N ARG A 293 6.20 -2.14 -8.20
CA ARG A 293 5.35 -1.59 -9.24
C ARG A 293 6.11 -1.58 -10.55
N LEU A 294 5.62 -2.28 -11.54
CA LEU A 294 6.23 -2.37 -12.85
C LEU A 294 5.25 -1.97 -13.94
N GLN A 295 5.78 -1.29 -14.94
CA GLN A 295 5.11 -1.06 -16.21
C GLN A 295 6.02 -1.50 -17.34
N ALA A 296 5.53 -2.34 -18.25
CA ALA A 296 6.23 -2.77 -19.43
C ALA A 296 5.39 -2.46 -20.67
N VAL A 297 6.05 -1.91 -21.67
CA VAL A 297 5.47 -1.57 -22.97
C VAL A 297 6.32 -2.20 -24.08
N ASP A 298 5.66 -2.87 -25.03
CA ASP A 298 6.29 -3.33 -26.28
C ASP A 298 5.28 -3.18 -27.42
N GLY A 299 5.54 -2.29 -28.37
CA GLY A 299 4.60 -1.93 -29.42
C GLY A 299 3.26 -1.44 -28.84
N ASP A 300 2.17 -2.15 -29.18
CA ASP A 300 0.82 -1.89 -28.65
C ASP A 300 0.54 -2.62 -27.33
N GLY A 301 1.42 -3.53 -26.91
CA GLY A 301 1.29 -4.30 -25.68
C GLY A 301 1.67 -3.48 -24.44
N ARG A 302 0.83 -3.52 -23.41
CA ARG A 302 1.08 -2.84 -22.14
C ARG A 302 0.72 -3.78 -20.98
N VAL A 303 1.61 -3.84 -19.98
CA VAL A 303 1.43 -4.62 -18.76
C VAL A 303 1.81 -3.74 -17.58
N ALA A 304 0.90 -3.64 -16.62
CA ALA A 304 1.22 -3.18 -15.26
C ALA A 304 1.27 -4.42 -14.36
N LEU A 305 2.31 -4.53 -13.57
CA LEU A 305 2.50 -5.63 -12.63
C LEU A 305 2.78 -5.06 -11.24
N TYR A 306 1.97 -5.46 -10.27
CA TYR A 306 2.13 -5.14 -8.86
C TYR A 306 2.46 -6.43 -8.12
N SER A 307 3.55 -6.46 -7.41
CA SER A 307 3.98 -7.65 -6.66
C SER A 307 4.33 -7.29 -5.22
N LEU A 308 3.90 -8.11 -4.28
CA LEU A 308 4.38 -8.08 -2.92
C LEU A 308 5.50 -9.10 -2.77
N LEU A 309 6.69 -8.61 -2.44
CA LEU A 309 7.90 -9.40 -2.29
C LEU A 309 8.24 -9.56 -0.80
N LEU A 310 8.44 -10.79 -0.37
CA LEU A 310 8.93 -11.11 0.98
C LEU A 310 10.41 -11.42 0.91
N ARG A 311 11.21 -10.71 1.70
CA ARG A 311 12.64 -10.93 1.92
C ARG A 311 12.84 -11.57 3.29
N PRO A 312 12.90 -12.90 3.42
CA PRO A 312 13.20 -13.56 4.69
C PRO A 312 14.62 -13.21 5.15
N GLY A 313 14.86 -13.23 6.45
CA GLY A 313 16.15 -12.81 7.05
C GLY A 313 17.35 -13.63 6.57
N SER A 314 17.13 -14.82 6.06
CA SER A 314 18.15 -15.68 5.41
C SER A 314 17.48 -16.46 4.28
N GLY A 315 17.71 -16.11 3.05
CA GLY A 315 17.15 -16.83 1.92
C GLY A 315 16.83 -15.94 0.73
N ASN A 316 16.27 -16.57 -0.30
CA ASN A 316 15.89 -15.87 -1.51
C ASN A 316 14.61 -15.07 -1.30
N VAL A 317 14.51 -13.92 -1.94
CA VAL A 317 13.29 -13.13 -2.00
C VAL A 317 12.21 -13.89 -2.76
N VAL A 318 11.01 -13.95 -2.21
CA VAL A 318 9.87 -14.65 -2.81
C VAL A 318 8.73 -13.68 -3.10
N THR A 319 7.99 -13.95 -4.16
CA THR A 319 6.76 -13.20 -4.47
C THR A 319 5.60 -13.82 -3.70
N VAL A 320 4.95 -13.03 -2.85
CA VAL A 320 3.79 -13.43 -2.04
C VAL A 320 2.51 -13.30 -2.85
N THR A 321 2.31 -12.15 -3.48
CA THR A 321 1.14 -11.88 -4.32
C THR A 321 1.55 -11.15 -5.59
N ARG A 322 0.72 -11.32 -6.64
CA ARG A 322 0.80 -10.55 -7.90
C ARG A 322 -0.58 -10.08 -8.30
N SER A 323 -0.64 -8.87 -8.84
CA SER A 323 -1.84 -8.31 -9.47
C SER A 323 -1.44 -7.56 -10.74
N THR A 324 -2.34 -7.52 -11.71
CA THR A 324 -2.20 -6.71 -12.94
C THR A 324 -3.15 -5.52 -12.95
N ASP A 325 -4.03 -5.41 -11.95
CA ASP A 325 -5.08 -4.39 -11.89
C ASP A 325 -4.85 -3.33 -10.81
N THR A 326 -4.53 -3.77 -9.59
CA THR A 326 -4.37 -2.89 -8.42
C THR A 326 -3.33 -3.44 -7.44
N GLU A 327 -2.84 -2.56 -6.58
CA GLU A 327 -2.04 -2.89 -5.39
C GLU A 327 -2.89 -3.52 -4.29
#